data_075a461a91519cf5a422cc243649200a
#
_entry.id   075a461a91519cf5a422cc243649200a
#
_cell.length_a   1.000
_cell.length_b   1.000
_cell.length_c   1.000
_cell.angle_alpha   90.00
_cell.angle_beta   90.00
_cell.angle_gamma   90.00
#
_symmetry.space_group_name_H-M   'P 1'
#
loop_
_entity.id
_entity.type
_entity.pdbx_description
1 polymer ?
#
loop_
_entity_poly.entity_id
_entity_poly.type
_entity_poly.pdbx_seq_one_letter_code
_entity_poly.pdbx_strand_id
1 'polypeptide(L)'
;EYLKREELYEGWTSYDSQKDVVDSECEKFKKCVELSTIKEGLRKDKQYFFTIHETDKTGEVRLKRYSYIYIDERVDIIVGAREDITEFSEKDVLTGGYNRRGFIRITERLLNEVPDRTKYAVLFFNVKNFKAVNELFGVESGDVVLQNIFRTLTHSKLSPVITARVESDHFVCLVENKNLDFEELTSVCDNKFVKDGKCMNLIIRCGIFYVEEKPMKISGMIDRAK
;
A
#
# COMPACT_ATOMS: atom_id res chain seq x y z
N GLU A 1 -8.86 6.68 -43.57
CA GLU A 1 -7.93 7.81 -43.38
C GLU A 1 -6.98 7.45 -42.23
N TYR A 2 -5.69 7.22 -42.55
CA TYR A 2 -4.68 7.02 -41.56
C TYR A 2 -4.30 8.38 -40.99
N LEU A 3 -4.66 8.67 -39.72
CA LEU A 3 -4.16 9.81 -39.00
C LEU A 3 -2.62 9.75 -39.00
N LYS A 4 -1.94 10.88 -39.22
CA LYS A 4 -0.48 10.94 -39.12
C LYS A 4 -0.06 10.49 -37.74
N ARG A 5 1.02 9.71 -37.63
CA ARG A 5 1.52 9.11 -36.37
C ARG A 5 1.65 10.07 -35.20
N GLU A 6 2.00 11.31 -35.47
CA GLU A 6 2.12 12.39 -34.48
C GLU A 6 0.76 12.84 -33.94
N GLU A 7 -0.27 12.93 -34.81
CA GLU A 7 -1.62 13.34 -34.44
C GLU A 7 -2.33 12.30 -33.56
N LEU A 8 -2.09 11.00 -33.77
CA LEU A 8 -2.60 9.91 -32.91
C LEU A 8 -1.98 9.96 -31.51
N TYR A 9 -0.70 10.29 -31.43
CA TYR A 9 0.01 10.40 -30.16
C TYR A 9 -0.39 11.66 -29.38
N GLU A 10 -0.48 12.80 -30.05
CA GLU A 10 -0.93 14.07 -29.47
C GLU A 10 -2.38 13.98 -28.98
N GLY A 11 -3.27 13.31 -29.70
CA GLY A 11 -4.66 13.09 -29.30
C GLY A 11 -4.80 12.25 -28.03
N TRP A 12 -3.86 11.31 -27.78
CA TRP A 12 -3.91 10.42 -26.62
C TRP A 12 -3.25 11.04 -25.38
N THR A 13 -2.31 11.96 -25.55
CA THR A 13 -1.55 12.57 -24.46
C THR A 13 -2.02 13.98 -24.09
N SER A 14 -2.77 14.65 -24.97
CA SER A 14 -2.87 16.11 -24.87
C SER A 14 -4.06 16.66 -24.09
N TYR A 15 -5.18 16.02 -23.96
CA TYR A 15 -6.35 16.74 -23.43
C TYR A 15 -7.07 16.08 -22.25
N ASP A 16 -7.36 14.81 -22.28
CA ASP A 16 -8.16 14.19 -21.21
C ASP A 16 -7.31 13.65 -20.03
N SER A 17 -6.10 13.18 -20.32
CA SER A 17 -5.23 12.61 -19.26
C SER A 17 -4.57 13.67 -18.37
N GLN A 18 -4.34 14.89 -18.84
CA GLN A 18 -3.75 15.98 -18.02
C GLN A 18 -4.73 16.53 -16.97
N LYS A 19 -6.03 16.51 -17.22
CA LYS A 19 -7.03 17.00 -16.28
C LYS A 19 -7.15 16.17 -15.01
N ASP A 20 -6.82 14.90 -15.13
CA ASP A 20 -6.94 13.94 -14.03
C ASP A 20 -5.65 13.84 -13.21
N VAL A 21 -4.50 14.31 -13.74
CA VAL A 21 -3.22 14.27 -13.03
C VAL A 21 -3.22 15.23 -11.85
N VAL A 22 -2.77 14.76 -10.69
CA VAL A 22 -2.63 15.60 -9.48
C VAL A 22 -1.66 16.75 -9.76
N ASP A 23 -2.04 17.98 -9.39
CA ASP A 23 -1.32 19.22 -9.71
C ASP A 23 0.20 19.16 -9.48
N SER A 24 0.61 18.55 -8.36
CA SER A 24 2.03 18.41 -8.01
C SER A 24 2.84 17.52 -8.95
N GLU A 25 2.18 16.72 -9.80
CA GLU A 25 2.83 15.77 -10.72
C GLU A 25 2.67 16.16 -12.19
N CYS A 26 1.96 17.24 -12.52
CA CYS A 26 1.69 17.66 -13.89
C CYS A 26 2.96 17.87 -14.73
N GLU A 27 3.97 18.54 -14.18
CA GLU A 27 5.25 18.78 -14.89
C GLU A 27 6.03 17.48 -15.10
N LYS A 28 6.02 16.58 -14.13
CA LYS A 28 6.59 15.24 -14.26
C LYS A 28 5.89 14.46 -15.37
N PHE A 29 4.56 14.49 -15.37
CA PHE A 29 3.75 13.80 -16.39
C PHE A 29 4.10 14.28 -17.79
N LYS A 30 4.07 15.60 -18.04
CA LYS A 30 4.42 16.20 -19.34
C LYS A 30 5.76 15.69 -19.86
N LYS A 31 6.79 15.74 -19.02
CA LYS A 31 8.14 15.26 -19.38
C LYS A 31 8.16 13.75 -19.68
N CYS A 32 7.45 12.94 -18.89
CA CYS A 32 7.44 11.48 -19.07
C CYS A 32 6.72 11.04 -20.34
N VAL A 33 5.71 11.79 -20.79
CA VAL A 33 4.96 11.46 -22.02
C VAL A 33 5.56 12.07 -23.30
N GLU A 34 6.64 12.86 -23.21
CA GLU A 34 7.32 13.33 -24.42
C GLU A 34 7.85 12.15 -25.24
N LEU A 35 7.57 12.17 -26.54
CA LEU A 35 7.97 11.08 -27.44
C LEU A 35 9.49 10.86 -27.45
N SER A 36 10.27 11.92 -27.32
CA SER A 36 11.73 11.87 -27.18
C SER A 36 12.15 11.07 -25.93
N THR A 37 11.53 11.34 -24.79
CA THR A 37 11.78 10.66 -23.50
C THR A 37 11.40 9.18 -23.58
N ILE A 38 10.24 8.87 -24.16
CA ILE A 38 9.79 7.48 -24.35
C ILE A 38 10.75 6.71 -25.24
N LYS A 39 11.15 7.29 -26.40
CA LYS A 39 12.10 6.65 -27.32
C LYS A 39 13.47 6.44 -26.69
N GLU A 40 13.96 7.40 -25.89
CA GLU A 40 15.21 7.23 -25.14
C GLU A 40 15.12 6.06 -24.13
N GLY A 41 14.04 6.00 -23.36
CA GLY A 41 13.80 4.91 -22.42
C GLY A 41 13.73 3.56 -23.12
N LEU A 42 13.00 3.46 -24.23
CA LEU A 42 12.85 2.22 -25.01
C LEU A 42 14.17 1.74 -25.64
N ARG A 43 15.05 2.66 -26.05
CA ARG A 43 16.39 2.30 -26.56
C ARG A 43 17.27 1.70 -25.46
N LYS A 44 17.10 2.15 -24.22
CA LYS A 44 17.89 1.71 -23.08
C LYS A 44 17.47 0.32 -22.58
N ASP A 45 16.17 0.14 -22.31
CA ASP A 45 15.65 -1.03 -21.59
C ASP A 45 14.57 -1.82 -22.35
N LYS A 46 14.34 -1.53 -23.66
CA LYS A 46 13.28 -2.11 -24.51
C LYS A 46 11.85 -1.93 -24.02
N GLN A 47 11.68 -1.41 -22.83
CA GLN A 47 10.41 -0.99 -22.23
C GLN A 47 10.63 0.32 -21.46
N TYR A 48 9.62 1.17 -21.47
CA TYR A 48 9.63 2.40 -20.69
C TYR A 48 8.34 2.49 -19.89
N PHE A 49 8.44 2.80 -18.62
CA PHE A 49 7.26 2.99 -17.77
C PHE A 49 7.51 4.06 -16.72
N PHE A 50 6.43 4.68 -16.28
CA PHE A 50 6.40 5.59 -15.14
C PHE A 50 5.05 5.48 -14.42
N THR A 51 4.98 6.04 -13.21
CA THR A 51 3.76 6.08 -12.41
C THR A 51 3.40 7.51 -12.07
N ILE A 52 2.10 7.79 -12.07
CA ILE A 52 1.50 9.11 -11.81
C ILE A 52 0.25 8.91 -10.96
N HIS A 53 0.00 9.87 -10.07
CA HIS A 53 -1.28 9.95 -9.36
C HIS A 53 -2.29 10.75 -10.19
N GLU A 54 -3.47 10.18 -10.35
CA GLU A 54 -4.59 10.79 -11.05
C GLU A 54 -5.83 10.78 -10.17
N THR A 55 -6.65 11.81 -10.31
CA THR A 55 -7.95 11.90 -9.64
C THR A 55 -9.02 11.26 -10.52
N ASP A 56 -9.73 10.28 -10.01
CA ASP A 56 -10.82 9.65 -10.74
C ASP A 56 -12.11 10.51 -10.72
N LYS A 57 -13.14 10.06 -11.43
CA LYS A 57 -14.45 10.77 -11.53
C LYS A 57 -15.14 10.96 -10.18
N THR A 58 -14.76 10.24 -9.16
CA THR A 58 -15.28 10.34 -7.78
C THR A 58 -14.46 11.29 -6.91
N GLY A 59 -13.36 11.84 -7.43
CA GLY A 59 -12.41 12.67 -6.70
C GLY A 59 -11.36 11.86 -5.92
N GLU A 60 -11.32 10.53 -6.10
CA GLU A 60 -10.35 9.67 -5.41
C GLU A 60 -9.02 9.62 -6.19
N VAL A 61 -7.91 9.77 -5.46
CA VAL A 61 -6.57 9.71 -6.05
C VAL A 61 -6.19 8.24 -6.30
N ARG A 62 -5.84 7.94 -7.55
CA ARG A 62 -5.45 6.64 -8.06
C ARG A 62 -4.01 6.65 -8.56
N LEU A 63 -3.25 5.58 -8.32
CA LEU A 63 -1.93 5.43 -8.89
C LEU A 63 -2.02 4.69 -10.23
N LYS A 64 -1.65 5.38 -11.30
CA LYS A 64 -1.65 4.83 -12.67
C LYS A 64 -0.22 4.53 -13.12
N ARG A 65 -0.04 3.39 -13.79
CA ARG A 65 1.18 3.05 -14.51
C ARG A 65 0.96 3.29 -15.99
N TYR A 66 1.86 4.02 -16.60
CA TYR A 66 1.98 4.17 -18.04
C TYR A 66 3.16 3.31 -18.51
N SER A 67 2.94 2.44 -19.47
CA SER A 67 3.94 1.51 -19.98
C SER A 67 3.99 1.59 -21.49
N TYR A 68 5.19 1.62 -22.07
CA TYR A 68 5.43 1.71 -23.50
C TYR A 68 6.40 0.62 -23.94
N ILE A 69 6.13 0.02 -25.10
CA ILE A 69 6.97 -0.99 -25.75
C ILE A 69 7.01 -0.76 -27.25
N TYR A 70 8.10 -1.15 -27.92
CA TYR A 70 8.08 -1.29 -29.37
C TYR A 70 7.37 -2.58 -29.79
N ILE A 71 6.42 -2.46 -30.73
CA ILE A 71 5.90 -3.63 -31.47
C ILE A 71 6.83 -3.93 -32.66
N ASP A 72 7.26 -2.89 -33.36
CA ASP A 72 8.23 -3.00 -34.46
C ASP A 72 9.14 -1.77 -34.47
N GLU A 73 10.40 -1.97 -34.09
CA GLU A 73 11.42 -0.92 -34.08
C GLU A 73 11.72 -0.38 -35.48
N ARG A 74 11.60 -1.21 -36.55
CA ARG A 74 11.94 -0.84 -37.93
C ARG A 74 10.98 0.19 -38.50
N VAL A 75 9.73 0.18 -38.06
CA VAL A 75 8.70 1.10 -38.50
C VAL A 75 8.25 2.05 -37.37
N ASP A 76 8.99 2.06 -36.27
CA ASP A 76 8.81 2.98 -35.13
C ASP A 76 7.38 2.90 -34.53
N ILE A 77 6.81 1.68 -34.46
CA ILE A 77 5.51 1.45 -33.84
C ILE A 77 5.68 1.22 -32.36
N ILE A 78 5.17 2.17 -31.57
CA ILE A 78 5.14 2.10 -30.10
C ILE A 78 3.69 1.90 -29.64
N VAL A 79 3.49 0.99 -28.69
CA VAL A 79 2.22 0.82 -27.99
C VAL A 79 2.37 1.29 -26.55
N GLY A 80 1.41 2.10 -26.12
CA GLY A 80 1.26 2.52 -24.74
C GLY A 80 0.09 1.82 -24.06
N ALA A 81 0.25 1.49 -22.78
CA ALA A 81 -0.80 0.99 -21.91
C ALA A 81 -0.87 1.83 -20.63
N ARG A 82 -2.09 2.08 -20.14
CA ARG A 82 -2.36 2.74 -18.86
C ARG A 82 -3.11 1.78 -17.95
N GLU A 83 -2.57 1.50 -16.79
CA GLU A 83 -3.09 0.54 -15.83
C GLU A 83 -3.31 1.18 -14.47
N ASP A 84 -4.43 0.89 -13.82
CA ASP A 84 -4.64 1.24 -12.41
C ASP A 84 -3.91 0.24 -11.52
N ILE A 85 -2.88 0.69 -10.84
CA ILE A 85 -2.09 -0.14 -9.92
C ILE A 85 -2.29 0.26 -8.46
N THR A 86 -3.32 1.05 -8.15
CA THR A 86 -3.57 1.57 -6.80
C THR A 86 -3.65 0.44 -5.80
N GLU A 87 -4.54 -0.52 -6.04
CA GLU A 87 -4.71 -1.66 -5.13
C GLU A 87 -3.44 -2.50 -4.99
N PHE A 88 -2.76 -2.75 -6.10
CA PHE A 88 -1.50 -3.51 -6.08
C PHE A 88 -0.41 -2.79 -5.28
N SER A 89 -0.29 -1.46 -5.43
CA SER A 89 0.70 -0.64 -4.72
C SER A 89 0.43 -0.51 -3.22
N GLU A 90 -0.78 -0.85 -2.76
CA GLU A 90 -1.25 -0.75 -1.39
C GLU A 90 -1.26 -2.08 -0.64
N LYS A 91 -0.86 -3.17 -1.30
CA LYS A 91 -0.74 -4.49 -0.69
C LYS A 91 0.67 -4.78 -0.23
N ASP A 92 0.78 -5.54 0.86
CA ASP A 92 2.03 -6.14 1.31
C ASP A 92 2.19 -7.51 0.65
N VAL A 93 3.30 -7.71 -0.06
CA VAL A 93 3.53 -8.91 -0.88
C VAL A 93 3.59 -10.18 -0.04
N LEU A 94 4.11 -10.11 1.20
CA LEU A 94 4.27 -11.26 2.06
C LEU A 94 2.94 -11.73 2.66
N THR A 95 2.14 -10.79 3.17
CA THR A 95 0.91 -11.12 3.91
C THR A 95 -0.33 -11.11 3.03
N GLY A 96 -0.27 -10.48 1.84
CA GLY A 96 -1.42 -10.23 0.96
C GLY A 96 -2.38 -9.16 1.51
N GLY A 97 -2.15 -8.69 2.73
CA GLY A 97 -2.91 -7.63 3.36
C GLY A 97 -2.54 -6.24 2.85
N TYR A 98 -3.04 -5.21 3.53
CA TYR A 98 -2.64 -3.85 3.20
C TYR A 98 -1.23 -3.56 3.72
N ASN A 99 -0.51 -2.69 2.99
CA ASN A 99 0.72 -2.08 3.47
C ASN A 99 0.43 -0.71 4.14
N ARG A 100 1.48 0.02 4.54
CA ARG A 100 1.35 1.34 5.19
C ARG A 100 0.50 2.32 4.37
N ARG A 101 0.68 2.36 3.04
CA ARG A 101 -0.06 3.27 2.15
C ARG A 101 -1.55 2.95 2.12
N GLY A 102 -1.88 1.67 1.93
CA GLY A 102 -3.26 1.19 1.92
C GLY A 102 -3.96 1.47 3.25
N PHE A 103 -3.27 1.22 4.38
CA PHE A 103 -3.81 1.54 5.71
C PHE A 103 -4.14 3.02 5.85
N ILE A 104 -3.19 3.90 5.50
CA ILE A 104 -3.38 5.36 5.63
C ILE A 104 -4.57 5.82 4.79
N ARG A 105 -4.62 5.48 3.50
CA ARG A 105 -5.68 5.93 2.59
C ARG A 105 -7.06 5.44 3.02
N ILE A 106 -7.19 4.15 3.33
CA ILE A 106 -8.49 3.57 3.69
C ILE A 106 -8.97 4.10 5.04
N THR A 107 -8.08 4.20 6.03
CA THR A 107 -8.40 4.75 7.34
C THR A 107 -8.80 6.23 7.24
N GLU A 108 -8.08 7.02 6.44
CA GLU A 108 -8.40 8.43 6.22
C GLU A 108 -9.78 8.61 5.60
N ARG A 109 -10.10 7.85 4.54
CA ARG A 109 -11.43 7.85 3.93
C ARG A 109 -12.51 7.49 4.95
N LEU A 110 -12.34 6.36 5.65
CA LEU A 110 -13.30 5.89 6.63
C LEU A 110 -13.56 6.93 7.72
N LEU A 111 -12.50 7.47 8.34
CA LEU A 111 -12.65 8.45 9.42
C LEU A 111 -13.22 9.81 8.97
N ASN A 112 -13.20 10.10 7.67
CA ASN A 112 -13.86 11.29 7.10
C ASN A 112 -15.35 11.03 6.78
N GLU A 113 -15.73 9.80 6.51
CA GLU A 113 -17.10 9.42 6.16
C GLU A 113 -17.98 9.09 7.40
N VAL A 114 -17.36 8.62 8.49
CA VAL A 114 -18.13 8.24 9.70
C VAL A 114 -18.60 9.46 10.49
N PRO A 115 -19.82 9.39 11.08
CA PRO A 115 -20.36 10.50 11.87
C PRO A 115 -19.57 10.82 13.15
N ASP A 116 -18.91 9.80 13.71
CA ASP A 116 -18.17 9.91 14.97
C ASP A 116 -16.89 9.08 14.90
N ARG A 117 -15.80 9.76 14.61
CA ARG A 117 -14.46 9.16 14.50
C ARG A 117 -13.88 8.71 15.84
N THR A 118 -14.36 9.25 16.96
CA THR A 118 -13.87 8.93 18.30
C THR A 118 -14.22 7.50 18.74
N LYS A 119 -15.09 6.83 17.98
CA LYS A 119 -15.45 5.42 18.20
C LYS A 119 -14.37 4.45 17.73
N TYR A 120 -13.25 4.93 17.20
CA TYR A 120 -12.18 4.10 16.66
C TYR A 120 -10.87 4.27 17.44
N ALA A 121 -10.05 3.23 17.38
CA ALA A 121 -8.67 3.24 17.86
C ALA A 121 -7.73 2.64 16.82
N VAL A 122 -6.51 3.18 16.78
CA VAL A 122 -5.38 2.62 16.03
C VAL A 122 -4.56 1.78 16.99
N LEU A 123 -4.39 0.50 16.66
CA LEU A 123 -3.51 -0.42 17.37
C LEU A 123 -2.22 -0.57 16.57
N PHE A 124 -1.09 -0.50 17.27
CA PHE A 124 0.22 -0.74 16.69
C PHE A 124 0.85 -1.96 17.35
N PHE A 125 1.26 -2.95 16.57
CA PHE A 125 1.88 -4.18 17.04
C PHE A 125 3.32 -4.29 16.55
N ASN A 126 4.22 -4.71 17.46
CA ASN A 126 5.64 -4.92 17.18
C ASN A 126 6.07 -6.28 17.74
N VAL A 127 6.67 -7.11 16.90
CA VAL A 127 7.22 -8.42 17.32
C VAL A 127 8.60 -8.23 17.92
N LYS A 128 8.70 -8.33 19.24
CA LYS A 128 9.98 -8.15 19.95
C LYS A 128 10.98 -9.24 19.54
N ASN A 129 12.20 -8.82 19.26
CA ASN A 129 13.32 -9.71 18.92
C ASN A 129 13.06 -10.59 17.66
N PHE A 130 12.28 -10.09 16.70
CA PHE A 130 11.99 -10.83 15.46
C PHE A 130 13.26 -11.29 14.73
N LYS A 131 14.36 -10.52 14.83
CA LYS A 131 15.66 -10.90 14.29
C LYS A 131 16.13 -12.27 14.82
N ALA A 132 15.88 -12.59 16.10
CA ALA A 132 16.24 -13.87 16.68
C ALA A 132 15.43 -15.05 16.06
N VAL A 133 14.20 -14.80 15.60
CA VAL A 133 13.43 -15.81 14.85
C VAL A 133 14.17 -16.16 13.55
N ASN A 134 14.61 -15.14 12.80
CA ASN A 134 15.34 -15.35 11.54
C ASN A 134 16.72 -16.04 11.77
N GLU A 135 17.40 -15.69 12.84
CA GLU A 135 18.70 -16.29 13.20
C GLU A 135 18.57 -17.76 13.63
N LEU A 136 17.51 -18.11 14.35
CA LEU A 136 17.32 -19.47 14.89
C LEU A 136 16.64 -20.44 13.91
N PHE A 137 15.72 -19.93 13.08
CA PHE A 137 14.83 -20.76 12.26
C PHE A 137 14.92 -20.45 10.75
N GLY A 138 15.72 -19.44 10.36
CA GLY A 138 15.86 -18.98 8.98
C GLY A 138 14.78 -17.97 8.56
N VAL A 139 15.07 -17.20 7.50
CA VAL A 139 14.21 -16.11 6.99
C VAL A 139 12.84 -16.63 6.55
N GLU A 140 12.79 -17.78 5.87
CA GLU A 140 11.53 -18.41 5.44
C GLU A 140 10.58 -18.69 6.62
N SER A 141 11.14 -19.08 7.77
CA SER A 141 10.36 -19.30 8.99
C SER A 141 9.87 -17.99 9.58
N GLY A 142 10.68 -16.94 9.52
CA GLY A 142 10.28 -15.59 9.87
C GLY A 142 9.10 -15.11 9.03
N ASP A 143 9.11 -15.35 7.74
CA ASP A 143 8.01 -15.01 6.83
C ASP A 143 6.71 -15.74 7.23
N VAL A 144 6.79 -17.02 7.55
CA VAL A 144 5.64 -17.79 8.06
C VAL A 144 5.12 -17.21 9.38
N VAL A 145 6.01 -16.81 10.29
CA VAL A 145 5.61 -16.15 11.56
C VAL A 145 4.86 -14.85 11.27
N LEU A 146 5.35 -14.00 10.37
CA LEU A 146 4.70 -12.74 10.02
C LEU A 146 3.33 -12.95 9.38
N GLN A 147 3.20 -13.93 8.48
CA GLN A 147 1.92 -14.32 7.86
C GLN A 147 0.92 -14.81 8.92
N ASN A 148 1.37 -15.62 9.87
CA ASN A 148 0.52 -16.15 10.96
C ASN A 148 0.05 -15.01 11.88
N ILE A 149 0.95 -14.10 12.28
CA ILE A 149 0.58 -12.92 13.09
C ILE A 149 -0.46 -12.08 12.34
N PHE A 150 -0.23 -11.75 11.06
CA PHE A 150 -1.20 -11.01 10.26
C PHE A 150 -2.56 -11.69 10.22
N ARG A 151 -2.60 -13.01 10.02
CA ARG A 151 -3.84 -13.81 10.00
C ARG A 151 -4.53 -13.79 11.36
N THR A 152 -3.78 -13.97 12.46
CA THR A 152 -4.32 -13.89 13.82
C THR A 152 -4.95 -12.54 14.11
N LEU A 153 -4.25 -11.45 13.79
CA LEU A 153 -4.77 -10.08 13.95
C LEU A 153 -6.06 -9.87 13.16
N THR A 154 -6.06 -10.27 11.88
CA THR A 154 -7.20 -10.07 10.98
C THR A 154 -8.45 -10.82 11.40
N HIS A 155 -8.30 -12.01 12.00
CA HIS A 155 -9.43 -12.87 12.40
C HIS A 155 -9.67 -12.86 13.92
N SER A 156 -9.04 -11.97 14.68
CA SER A 156 -9.25 -11.83 16.11
C SER A 156 -10.65 -11.31 16.44
N LYS A 157 -11.09 -11.51 17.66
CA LYS A 157 -12.36 -10.95 18.17
C LYS A 157 -12.35 -9.42 18.24
N LEU A 158 -11.17 -8.80 18.13
CA LEU A 158 -11.05 -7.34 17.95
C LEU A 158 -11.78 -6.86 16.71
N SER A 159 -12.07 -7.75 15.76
CA SER A 159 -12.78 -7.47 14.50
C SER A 159 -12.26 -6.21 13.80
N PRO A 160 -10.97 -6.15 13.44
CA PRO A 160 -10.39 -4.95 12.87
C PRO A 160 -11.08 -4.59 11.55
N VAL A 161 -11.40 -3.31 11.40
CA VAL A 161 -11.95 -2.75 10.15
C VAL A 161 -10.92 -2.87 9.03
N ILE A 162 -9.64 -2.67 9.37
CA ILE A 162 -8.50 -2.85 8.48
C ILE A 162 -7.29 -3.31 9.28
N THR A 163 -6.55 -4.26 8.70
CA THR A 163 -5.25 -4.73 9.19
C THR A 163 -4.20 -4.50 8.12
N ALA A 164 -3.04 -4.01 8.51
CA ALA A 164 -1.92 -3.79 7.60
C ALA A 164 -0.58 -4.17 8.22
N ARG A 165 0.36 -4.59 7.38
CA ARG A 165 1.77 -4.68 7.72
C ARG A 165 2.46 -3.42 7.23
N VAL A 166 2.98 -2.60 8.15
CA VAL A 166 3.48 -1.26 7.80
C VAL A 166 4.98 -1.23 7.55
N GLU A 167 5.72 -2.13 8.19
CA GLU A 167 7.17 -2.20 8.08
C GLU A 167 7.67 -3.49 8.75
N SER A 168 8.59 -4.22 8.11
CA SER A 168 9.28 -5.38 8.70
C SER A 168 8.36 -6.29 9.56
N ASP A 169 8.46 -6.17 10.88
CA ASP A 169 7.73 -6.91 11.92
C ASP A 169 6.65 -6.05 12.62
N HIS A 170 6.24 -4.94 11.98
CA HIS A 170 5.24 -4.02 12.51
C HIS A 170 3.90 -4.16 11.81
N PHE A 171 2.83 -4.25 12.59
CA PHE A 171 1.46 -4.31 12.09
C PHE A 171 0.62 -3.20 12.70
N VAL A 172 -0.42 -2.78 11.99
CA VAL A 172 -1.41 -1.82 12.49
C VAL A 172 -2.82 -2.31 12.20
N CYS A 173 -3.72 -2.00 13.12
CA CYS A 173 -5.15 -2.26 12.95
C CYS A 173 -5.94 -0.99 13.25
N LEU A 174 -7.03 -0.77 12.54
CA LEU A 174 -8.09 0.14 12.94
C LEU A 174 -9.22 -0.71 13.51
N VAL A 175 -9.64 -0.43 14.72
CA VAL A 175 -10.71 -1.16 15.42
C VAL A 175 -11.77 -0.20 15.96
N GLU A 176 -12.99 -0.66 16.11
CA GLU A 176 -13.98 0.07 16.91
C GLU A 176 -13.70 -0.10 18.40
N ASN A 177 -13.79 0.97 19.20
CA ASN A 177 -13.52 0.95 20.64
C ASN A 177 -14.35 -0.07 21.40
N LYS A 178 -15.59 -0.35 20.94
CA LYS A 178 -16.48 -1.35 21.53
C LYS A 178 -15.94 -2.77 21.44
N ASN A 179 -15.03 -3.03 20.49
CA ASN A 179 -14.42 -4.34 20.27
C ASN A 179 -13.07 -4.49 20.99
N LEU A 180 -12.60 -3.43 21.67
CA LEU A 180 -11.36 -3.46 22.44
C LEU A 180 -11.57 -4.29 23.69
N ASP A 181 -11.03 -5.50 23.68
CA ASP A 181 -10.99 -6.42 24.81
C ASP A 181 -9.52 -6.70 25.17
N PHE A 182 -9.17 -6.46 26.42
CA PHE A 182 -7.80 -6.65 26.93
C PHE A 182 -7.41 -8.13 27.02
N GLU A 183 -8.36 -9.04 27.27
CA GLU A 183 -8.09 -10.47 27.26
C GLU A 183 -7.74 -10.93 25.84
N GLU A 184 -8.50 -10.47 24.85
CA GLU A 184 -8.23 -10.76 23.44
C GLU A 184 -6.89 -10.15 23.00
N LEU A 185 -6.60 -8.90 23.38
CA LEU A 185 -5.30 -8.25 23.09
C LEU A 185 -4.14 -9.08 23.67
N THR A 186 -4.28 -9.55 24.90
CA THR A 186 -3.25 -10.38 25.54
C THR A 186 -3.08 -11.70 24.79
N SER A 187 -4.20 -12.34 24.41
CA SER A 187 -4.19 -13.59 23.63
C SER A 187 -3.49 -13.43 22.27
N VAL A 188 -3.76 -12.32 21.57
CA VAL A 188 -3.11 -12.01 20.29
C VAL A 188 -1.62 -11.74 20.47
N CYS A 189 -1.21 -11.14 21.60
CA CYS A 189 0.18 -10.81 21.90
C CYS A 189 1.01 -11.99 22.41
N ASP A 190 0.39 -13.06 22.91
CA ASP A 190 1.08 -14.27 23.42
C ASP A 190 1.06 -15.37 22.34
N ASN A 191 2.10 -15.39 21.53
CA ASN A 191 2.23 -16.34 20.43
C ASN A 191 3.45 -17.26 20.63
N LYS A 192 3.32 -18.50 20.17
CA LYS A 192 4.41 -19.48 20.15
C LYS A 192 4.69 -19.93 18.73
N PHE A 193 5.97 -20.00 18.40
CA PHE A 193 6.43 -20.62 17.17
C PHE A 193 7.19 -21.90 17.46
N VAL A 194 6.80 -22.98 16.80
CA VAL A 194 7.41 -24.31 16.94
C VAL A 194 7.84 -24.80 15.57
N LYS A 195 9.11 -25.21 15.46
CA LYS A 195 9.67 -25.83 14.25
C LYS A 195 10.82 -26.75 14.63
N ASP A 196 10.89 -27.95 14.03
CA ASP A 196 11.95 -28.96 14.21
C ASP A 196 12.26 -29.28 15.67
N GLY A 197 11.21 -29.39 16.51
CA GLY A 197 11.32 -29.66 17.96
C GLY A 197 11.81 -28.47 18.79
N LYS A 198 12.09 -27.31 18.18
CA LYS A 198 12.42 -26.07 18.89
C LYS A 198 11.18 -25.22 19.06
N CYS A 199 11.03 -24.62 20.23
CA CYS A 199 9.92 -23.72 20.56
C CYS A 199 10.46 -22.35 20.95
N MET A 200 9.84 -21.29 20.44
CA MET A 200 10.13 -19.90 20.80
C MET A 200 8.86 -19.16 21.15
N ASN A 201 8.84 -18.48 22.28
CA ASN A 201 7.78 -17.56 22.64
C ASN A 201 7.98 -16.25 21.90
N LEU A 202 6.97 -15.82 21.16
CA LEU A 202 6.94 -14.55 20.45
C LEU A 202 6.26 -13.51 21.32
N ILE A 203 6.97 -12.50 21.72
CA ILE A 203 6.43 -11.36 22.47
C ILE A 203 6.01 -10.28 21.50
N ILE A 204 4.71 -10.05 21.39
CA ILE A 204 4.16 -8.96 20.59
C ILE A 204 3.76 -7.83 21.52
N ARG A 205 4.31 -6.64 21.31
CA ARG A 205 3.90 -5.43 22.03
C ARG A 205 2.78 -4.75 21.28
N CYS A 206 1.75 -4.31 21.98
CA CYS A 206 0.66 -3.53 21.43
C CYS A 206 0.61 -2.16 22.09
N GLY A 207 0.60 -1.11 21.27
CA GLY A 207 0.26 0.23 21.69
C GLY A 207 -1.09 0.65 21.11
N ILE A 208 -1.81 1.52 21.79
CA ILE A 208 -3.17 1.94 21.47
C ILE A 208 -3.24 3.45 21.39
N PHE A 209 -3.78 3.98 20.29
CA PHE A 209 -4.13 5.38 20.15
C PHE A 209 -5.62 5.50 19.88
N TYR A 210 -6.37 6.10 20.81
CA TYR A 210 -7.76 6.43 20.62
C TYR A 210 -7.91 7.64 19.71
N VAL A 211 -8.72 7.51 18.65
CA VAL A 211 -8.92 8.59 17.69
C VAL A 211 -9.65 9.75 18.36
N GLU A 212 -9.09 10.95 18.25
CA GLU A 212 -9.62 12.18 18.84
C GLU A 212 -10.56 12.89 17.85
N GLU A 213 -11.42 13.78 18.38
CA GLU A 213 -12.28 14.65 17.54
C GLU A 213 -11.46 15.54 16.60
N LYS A 214 -10.35 16.08 17.14
CA LYS A 214 -9.46 16.95 16.36
C LYS A 214 -8.78 16.15 15.25
N PRO A 215 -8.92 16.56 13.99
CA PRO A 215 -8.28 15.89 12.87
C PRO A 215 -6.77 15.81 13.04
N MET A 216 -6.23 14.60 12.88
CA MET A 216 -4.81 14.31 12.84
C MET A 216 -4.50 13.43 11.64
N LYS A 217 -3.32 13.59 11.04
CA LYS A 217 -2.85 12.69 9.98
C LYS A 217 -2.75 11.26 10.51
N ILE A 218 -3.18 10.29 9.72
CA ILE A 218 -3.14 8.87 10.12
C ILE A 218 -1.72 8.41 10.45
N SER A 219 -0.70 8.92 9.75
CA SER A 219 0.71 8.65 10.09
C SER A 219 1.05 9.06 11.53
N GLY A 220 0.55 10.22 11.98
CA GLY A 220 0.74 10.68 13.35
C GLY A 220 -0.01 9.84 14.39
N MET A 221 -1.17 9.27 14.05
CA MET A 221 -1.88 8.32 14.91
C MET A 221 -1.08 7.02 15.08
N ILE A 222 -0.51 6.51 13.99
CA ILE A 222 0.38 5.33 14.01
C ILE A 222 1.59 5.60 14.91
N ASP A 223 2.22 6.77 14.77
CA ASP A 223 3.42 7.12 15.54
C ASP A 223 3.11 7.30 17.05
N ARG A 224 1.89 7.74 17.39
CA ARG A 224 1.45 7.84 18.80
C ARG A 224 1.03 6.50 19.40
N ALA A 225 0.59 5.55 18.57
CA ALA A 225 0.30 4.19 18.99
C ALA A 225 1.58 3.34 19.16
N LYS A 226 2.72 3.79 18.67
CA LYS A 226 4.01 3.10 18.70
C LYS A 226 4.69 3.16 20.09
#